data_70b62b1db1ccc37312366eaa533cb174
#
_entry.id   70b62b1db1ccc37312366eaa533cb174
#
_cell.length_a   1.000
_cell.length_b   1.000
_cell.length_c   1.000
_cell.angle_alpha   90.00
_cell.angle_beta   90.00
_cell.angle_gamma   90.00
#
_symmetry.space_group_name_H-M   'P 1'
#
loop_
_entity.id
_entity.type
_entity.pdbx_description
1 polymer ?
#
loop_
_entity_poly.entity_id
_entity_poly.type
_entity_poly.pdbx_seq_one_letter_code
_entity_poly.pdbx_strand_id
1 'polypeptide(L)'
;MNITEKQEYHLAAPPNGRLIVKRGGHSITRQMPKPVVLIDTREKYPFDFSRFKNWIADTKSQALKIGDYSIEGMETLLVLERKTLTDLITTVMQERKRFFKQCEKMTKYRWRALLIEASYEDIKSPYDYEQYNTLAHPNAVSGTLDALEARYGIPVIYTSIYRPLVEEKAASWLSKHFTYWYLEENGFGRVLQEGDL
;
A
#
# COMPACT_ATOMS: atom_id res chain seq x y z
N MET A 1 -26.92 17.85 -3.83
CA MET A 1 -26.14 17.66 -5.07
C MET A 1 -26.24 16.18 -5.42
N ASN A 2 -26.96 15.85 -6.51
CA ASN A 2 -27.15 14.45 -6.90
C ASN A 2 -25.84 13.88 -7.45
N ILE A 3 -25.21 13.00 -6.67
CA ILE A 3 -24.05 12.22 -7.12
C ILE A 3 -24.59 11.02 -7.91
N THR A 4 -24.89 11.20 -9.17
CA THR A 4 -25.34 10.15 -10.10
C THR A 4 -24.60 10.19 -11.44
N GLU A 5 -23.37 10.66 -11.48
CA GLU A 5 -22.44 10.27 -12.52
C GLU A 5 -21.53 9.19 -11.94
N LYS A 6 -21.73 7.94 -12.38
CA LYS A 6 -20.77 6.87 -12.16
C LYS A 6 -19.47 7.29 -12.82
N GLN A 7 -18.56 7.80 -12.02
CA GLN A 7 -17.20 8.06 -12.47
C GLN A 7 -16.58 6.70 -12.81
N GLU A 8 -16.42 6.41 -14.10
CA GLU A 8 -15.70 5.22 -14.55
C GLU A 8 -14.20 5.44 -14.33
N TYR A 9 -13.61 4.72 -13.39
CA TYR A 9 -12.18 4.72 -13.20
C TYR A 9 -11.51 3.72 -14.14
N HIS A 10 -10.47 4.16 -14.83
CA HIS A 10 -9.61 3.27 -15.59
C HIS A 10 -8.63 2.58 -14.61
N LEU A 11 -8.93 1.32 -14.31
CA LEU A 11 -7.97 0.50 -13.58
C LEU A 11 -6.77 0.20 -14.49
N ALA A 12 -5.56 0.23 -13.92
CA ALA A 12 -4.33 0.07 -14.68
C ALA A 12 -4.30 -1.24 -15.47
N ALA A 13 -3.82 -1.16 -16.70
CA ALA A 13 -3.54 -2.36 -17.47
C ALA A 13 -2.45 -3.18 -16.74
N PRO A 14 -2.58 -4.51 -16.70
CA PRO A 14 -1.61 -5.36 -16.06
C PRO A 14 -0.24 -5.18 -16.75
N PRO A 15 0.87 -5.08 -15.98
CA PRO A 15 2.19 -5.02 -16.57
C PRO A 15 2.48 -6.29 -17.36
N ASN A 16 3.24 -6.15 -18.44
CA ASN A 16 3.82 -7.31 -19.09
C ASN A 16 4.69 -8.05 -18.06
N GLY A 17 4.46 -9.34 -17.86
CA GLY A 17 5.25 -10.18 -16.96
C GLY A 17 6.70 -10.42 -17.46
N ARG A 18 7.19 -9.55 -18.35
CA ARG A 18 8.53 -9.60 -18.93
C ARG A 18 9.24 -8.29 -18.69
N LEU A 19 10.40 -8.39 -18.08
CA LEU A 19 11.35 -7.29 -18.03
C LEU A 19 12.36 -7.50 -19.15
N ILE A 20 12.54 -6.47 -19.98
CA ILE A 20 13.59 -6.44 -21.01
C ILE A 20 14.66 -5.46 -20.53
N VAL A 21 15.81 -5.99 -20.19
CA VAL A 21 16.97 -5.19 -19.75
C VAL A 21 17.98 -5.16 -20.86
N LYS A 22 18.35 -3.96 -21.32
CA LYS A 22 19.40 -3.78 -22.34
C LYS A 22 20.71 -3.48 -21.65
N ARG A 23 21.69 -4.36 -21.81
CA ARG A 23 23.05 -4.16 -21.26
C ARG A 23 24.11 -4.62 -22.26
N GLY A 24 25.16 -3.83 -22.43
CA GLY A 24 26.28 -4.18 -23.30
C GLY A 24 25.89 -4.48 -24.75
N GLY A 25 24.87 -3.82 -25.29
CA GLY A 25 24.35 -4.06 -26.64
C GLY A 25 23.44 -5.29 -26.78
N HIS A 26 23.19 -6.01 -25.69
CA HIS A 26 22.31 -7.18 -25.67
C HIS A 26 21.02 -6.91 -24.90
N SER A 27 19.92 -7.47 -25.39
CA SER A 27 18.63 -7.48 -24.68
C SER A 27 18.51 -8.77 -23.88
N ILE A 28 18.36 -8.63 -22.56
CA ILE A 28 18.08 -9.74 -21.66
C ILE A 28 16.59 -9.69 -21.35
N THR A 29 15.83 -10.67 -21.83
CA THR A 29 14.42 -10.79 -21.50
C THR A 29 14.28 -11.78 -20.35
N ARG A 30 13.74 -11.32 -19.23
CA ARG A 30 13.42 -12.17 -18.09
C ARG A 30 11.93 -12.15 -17.82
N GLN A 31 11.35 -13.33 -17.64
CA GLN A 31 10.02 -13.42 -17.07
C GLN A 31 10.12 -13.15 -15.57
N MET A 32 9.42 -12.12 -15.11
CA MET A 32 9.37 -11.77 -13.70
C MET A 32 8.42 -12.71 -12.98
N PRO A 33 8.82 -13.32 -11.86
CA PRO A 33 7.87 -14.01 -11.01
C PRO A 33 6.90 -12.97 -10.40
N LYS A 34 5.73 -13.47 -10.02
CA LYS A 34 4.72 -12.65 -9.32
C LYS A 34 4.78 -12.97 -7.84
N PRO A 35 4.58 -11.98 -6.95
CA PRO A 35 4.54 -12.22 -5.52
C PRO A 35 3.31 -13.01 -5.10
N VAL A 36 3.46 -13.78 -4.04
CA VAL A 36 2.36 -14.26 -3.21
C VAL A 36 2.19 -13.27 -2.06
N VAL A 37 1.01 -12.67 -1.96
CA VAL A 37 0.71 -11.69 -0.92
C VAL A 37 0.29 -12.40 0.36
N LEU A 38 0.92 -12.05 1.46
CA LEU A 38 0.53 -12.51 2.79
C LEU A 38 -0.44 -11.50 3.40
N ILE A 39 -1.56 -12.01 3.89
CA ILE A 39 -2.63 -11.25 4.53
C ILE A 39 -2.67 -11.62 5.99
N ASP A 40 -2.60 -10.63 6.88
CA ASP A 40 -2.66 -10.89 8.32
C ASP A 40 -3.98 -11.57 8.71
N THR A 41 -3.90 -12.57 9.58
CA THR A 41 -5.07 -13.32 10.05
C THR A 41 -6.10 -12.46 10.81
N ARG A 42 -5.72 -11.26 11.25
CA ARG A 42 -6.58 -10.30 11.95
C ARG A 42 -7.29 -9.33 11.00
N GLU A 43 -6.91 -9.32 9.71
CA GLU A 43 -7.58 -8.49 8.71
C GLU A 43 -8.98 -9.03 8.41
N LYS A 44 -10.00 -8.23 8.73
CA LYS A 44 -11.41 -8.65 8.65
C LYS A 44 -11.98 -8.55 7.23
N TYR A 45 -11.49 -7.59 6.45
CA TYR A 45 -11.99 -7.28 5.12
C TYR A 45 -10.82 -7.21 4.13
N PRO A 46 -10.11 -8.32 3.91
CA PRO A 46 -8.91 -8.33 3.09
C PRO A 46 -9.23 -8.02 1.62
N PHE A 47 -8.22 -7.51 0.91
CA PHE A 47 -8.23 -7.52 -0.55
C PHE A 47 -7.98 -8.95 -1.03
N ASP A 48 -8.71 -9.38 -2.05
CA ASP A 48 -8.51 -10.70 -2.65
C ASP A 48 -7.55 -10.68 -3.86
N PHE A 49 -7.29 -9.49 -4.38
CA PHE A 49 -6.45 -9.22 -5.56
C PHE A 49 -6.86 -9.99 -6.82
N SER A 50 -8.09 -10.49 -6.88
CA SER A 50 -8.59 -11.32 -7.98
C SER A 50 -8.54 -10.61 -9.34
N ARG A 51 -8.67 -9.27 -9.35
CA ARG A 51 -8.58 -8.42 -10.53
C ARG A 51 -7.14 -8.22 -11.01
N PHE A 52 -6.15 -8.48 -10.15
CA PHE A 52 -4.73 -8.16 -10.38
C PHE A 52 -3.86 -9.42 -10.51
N LYS A 53 -4.42 -10.51 -11.05
CA LYS A 53 -3.72 -11.79 -11.27
C LYS A 53 -2.47 -11.68 -12.17
N ASN A 54 -2.35 -10.58 -12.91
CA ASN A 54 -1.14 -10.32 -13.69
C ASN A 54 -0.01 -9.71 -12.84
N TRP A 55 -0.32 -9.12 -11.69
CA TRP A 55 0.65 -8.57 -10.75
C TRP A 55 0.92 -9.49 -9.56
N ILE A 56 -0.11 -10.15 -9.07
CA ILE A 56 -0.12 -11.00 -7.88
C ILE A 56 -0.38 -12.44 -8.31
N ALA A 57 0.44 -13.38 -7.85
CA ALA A 57 0.27 -14.79 -8.16
C ALA A 57 -0.86 -15.41 -7.35
N ASP A 58 -0.85 -15.17 -6.05
CA ASP A 58 -1.79 -15.75 -5.09
C ASP A 58 -1.81 -14.93 -3.79
N THR A 59 -2.72 -15.28 -2.89
CA THR A 59 -2.82 -14.74 -1.53
C THR A 59 -2.79 -15.87 -0.51
N LYS A 60 -2.15 -15.64 0.64
CA LYS A 60 -2.12 -16.58 1.78
C LYS A 60 -2.45 -15.84 3.08
N SER A 61 -3.31 -16.43 3.89
CA SER A 61 -3.55 -15.93 5.25
C SER A 61 -2.44 -16.42 6.19
N GLN A 62 -1.77 -15.47 6.86
CA GLN A 62 -0.66 -15.75 7.76
C GLN A 62 -0.61 -14.70 8.87
N ALA A 63 -0.36 -15.13 10.11
CA ALA A 63 -0.15 -14.18 11.21
C ALA A 63 1.13 -13.36 10.97
N LEU A 64 0.97 -12.06 10.76
CA LEU A 64 2.06 -11.12 10.60
C LEU A 64 2.46 -10.50 11.96
N LYS A 65 3.74 -10.20 12.13
CA LYS A 65 4.21 -9.51 13.35
C LYS A 65 3.64 -8.09 13.44
N ILE A 66 3.45 -7.45 12.30
CA ILE A 66 2.92 -6.09 12.17
C ILE A 66 2.37 -5.87 10.77
N GLY A 67 1.41 -4.94 10.64
CA GLY A 67 0.76 -4.60 9.38
C GLY A 67 -0.27 -5.62 8.92
N ASP A 68 -0.94 -5.30 7.84
CA ASP A 68 -2.04 -6.09 7.29
C ASP A 68 -1.61 -6.92 6.10
N TYR A 69 -0.58 -6.46 5.36
CA TYR A 69 -0.08 -7.14 4.16
C TYR A 69 1.44 -7.20 4.16
N SER A 70 1.96 -8.31 3.64
CA SER A 70 3.37 -8.52 3.31
C SER A 70 3.48 -9.40 2.05
N ILE A 71 4.68 -9.88 1.76
CA ILE A 71 4.96 -10.78 0.62
C ILE A 71 5.73 -11.98 1.15
N GLU A 72 5.40 -13.18 0.65
CA GLU A 72 6.10 -14.41 0.97
C GLU A 72 7.60 -14.28 0.66
N GLY A 73 8.43 -14.56 1.65
CA GLY A 73 9.89 -14.36 1.59
C GLY A 73 10.37 -12.94 1.90
N MET A 74 9.44 -11.99 2.12
CA MET A 74 9.76 -10.61 2.50
C MET A 74 9.13 -10.19 3.84
N GLU A 75 8.74 -11.14 4.69
CA GLU A 75 7.96 -10.92 5.93
C GLU A 75 8.70 -10.04 6.95
N THR A 76 10.01 -9.94 6.84
CA THR A 76 10.85 -9.09 7.69
C THR A 76 11.34 -7.82 6.98
N LEU A 77 11.05 -7.69 5.70
CA LEU A 77 11.54 -6.61 4.84
C LEU A 77 10.45 -5.64 4.43
N LEU A 78 9.22 -6.13 4.25
CA LEU A 78 8.11 -5.36 3.71
C LEU A 78 6.89 -5.43 4.61
N VAL A 79 6.26 -4.28 4.84
CA VAL A 79 5.00 -4.16 5.56
C VAL A 79 4.14 -3.07 4.94
N LEU A 80 2.86 -3.39 4.72
CA LEU A 80 1.83 -2.44 4.34
C LEU A 80 0.74 -2.47 5.41
N GLU A 81 0.51 -1.34 6.05
CA GLU A 81 -0.61 -1.12 6.96
C GLU A 81 -1.72 -0.42 6.19
N ARG A 82 -2.94 -0.90 6.33
CA ARG A 82 -4.13 -0.36 5.70
C ARG A 82 -5.03 0.30 6.74
N LYS A 83 -5.61 1.45 6.41
CA LYS A 83 -6.60 2.09 7.28
C LYS A 83 -7.73 2.72 6.48
N THR A 84 -8.96 2.39 6.87
CA THR A 84 -10.14 3.15 6.43
C THR A 84 -10.11 4.54 7.07
N LEU A 85 -10.84 5.49 6.50
CA LEU A 85 -10.94 6.84 7.08
C LEU A 85 -11.54 6.79 8.50
N THR A 86 -12.55 5.98 8.72
CA THR A 86 -13.17 5.79 10.04
C THR A 86 -12.17 5.25 11.07
N ASP A 87 -11.41 4.21 10.72
CA ASP A 87 -10.40 3.64 11.60
C ASP A 87 -9.25 4.62 11.86
N LEU A 88 -8.90 5.43 10.86
CA LEU A 88 -7.88 6.46 11.01
C LEU A 88 -8.31 7.52 12.02
N ILE A 89 -9.54 8.05 11.88
CA ILE A 89 -10.09 9.05 12.80
C ILE A 89 -10.12 8.50 14.23
N THR A 90 -10.66 7.31 14.41
CA THR A 90 -10.72 6.63 15.71
C THR A 90 -9.33 6.43 16.30
N THR A 91 -8.40 5.96 15.50
CA THR A 91 -7.01 5.73 15.89
C THR A 91 -6.32 7.01 16.34
N VAL A 92 -6.47 8.10 15.60
CA VAL A 92 -5.87 9.40 15.93
C VAL A 92 -6.44 9.97 17.22
N MET A 93 -7.75 9.85 17.44
CA MET A 93 -8.44 10.44 18.59
C MET A 93 -8.29 9.60 19.86
N GLN A 94 -8.40 8.29 19.76
CA GLN A 94 -8.53 7.41 20.92
C GLN A 94 -7.31 6.50 21.15
N GLU A 95 -6.62 6.09 20.09
CA GLU A 95 -5.55 5.09 20.16
C GLU A 95 -4.17 5.63 19.72
N ARG A 96 -3.99 6.94 19.70
CA ARG A 96 -2.81 7.60 19.15
C ARG A 96 -1.48 7.02 19.66
N LYS A 97 -1.35 6.79 20.97
CA LYS A 97 -0.13 6.22 21.55
C LYS A 97 0.17 4.80 21.04
N ARG A 98 -0.86 3.98 20.89
CA ARG A 98 -0.75 2.60 20.37
C ARG A 98 -0.32 2.63 18.90
N PHE A 99 -0.94 3.53 18.12
CA PHE A 99 -0.62 3.70 16.70
C PHE A 99 0.83 4.16 16.48
N PHE A 100 1.31 5.12 17.25
CA PHE A 100 2.71 5.56 17.18
C PHE A 100 3.69 4.43 17.52
N LYS A 101 3.39 3.59 18.52
CA LYS A 101 4.21 2.39 18.83
C LYS A 101 4.18 1.37 17.69
N GLN A 102 3.08 1.24 16.99
CA GLN A 102 2.98 0.39 15.79
C GLN A 102 3.86 0.96 14.68
N CYS A 103 3.76 2.25 14.38
CA CYS A 103 4.60 2.94 13.41
C CYS A 103 6.10 2.82 13.75
N GLU A 104 6.48 2.97 15.01
CA GLU A 104 7.86 2.75 15.45
C GLU A 104 8.36 1.34 15.14
N LYS A 105 7.52 0.31 15.29
CA LYS A 105 7.90 -1.05 14.90
C LYS A 105 8.04 -1.20 13.38
N MET A 106 7.23 -0.49 12.60
CA MET A 106 7.31 -0.50 11.13
C MET A 106 8.64 0.07 10.63
N THR A 107 9.33 0.94 11.39
CA THR A 107 10.64 1.48 10.98
C THR A 107 11.72 0.42 10.79
N LYS A 108 11.53 -0.77 11.36
CA LYS A 108 12.45 -1.92 11.20
C LYS A 108 12.35 -2.59 9.83
N TYR A 109 11.31 -2.28 9.07
CA TYR A 109 11.11 -2.83 7.75
C TYR A 109 11.75 -1.91 6.71
N ARG A 110 12.43 -2.50 5.74
CA ARG A 110 13.05 -1.76 4.63
C ARG A 110 12.00 -1.03 3.79
N TRP A 111 10.91 -1.72 3.47
CA TRP A 111 9.77 -1.18 2.75
C TRP A 111 8.54 -1.18 3.65
N ARG A 112 8.04 -0.01 3.89
CA ARG A 112 6.89 0.21 4.76
C ARG A 112 6.03 1.31 4.19
N ALA A 113 4.73 1.21 4.34
CA ALA A 113 3.80 2.27 3.99
C ALA A 113 2.51 2.17 4.79
N LEU A 114 1.84 3.31 4.92
CA LEU A 114 0.49 3.42 5.44
C LEU A 114 -0.44 3.75 4.27
N LEU A 115 -1.34 2.83 3.94
CA LEU A 115 -2.33 2.97 2.87
C LEU A 115 -3.65 3.45 3.47
N ILE A 116 -4.09 4.64 3.08
CA ILE A 116 -5.34 5.25 3.57
C ILE A 116 -6.42 5.11 2.50
N GLU A 117 -7.57 4.54 2.89
CA GLU A 117 -8.76 4.43 2.04
C GLU A 117 -9.55 5.75 2.03
N ALA A 118 -8.87 6.81 1.65
CA ALA A 118 -9.41 8.14 1.45
C ALA A 118 -8.44 8.98 0.64
N SER A 119 -8.94 9.98 -0.05
CA SER A 119 -8.12 11.06 -0.62
C SER A 119 -7.68 12.02 0.48
N TYR A 120 -6.68 12.85 0.17
CA TYR A 120 -6.31 13.94 1.08
C TYR A 120 -7.47 14.93 1.27
N GLU A 121 -8.29 15.13 0.23
CA GLU A 121 -9.49 15.96 0.27
C GLU A 121 -10.53 15.39 1.26
N ASP A 122 -10.79 14.08 1.22
CA ASP A 122 -11.67 13.42 2.19
C ASP A 122 -11.20 13.63 3.63
N ILE A 123 -9.89 13.54 3.87
CA ILE A 123 -9.30 13.76 5.21
C ILE A 123 -9.44 15.21 5.66
N LYS A 124 -9.40 16.17 4.74
CA LYS A 124 -9.52 17.61 5.03
C LYS A 124 -10.96 18.11 5.09
N SER A 125 -11.91 17.32 4.61
CA SER A 125 -13.32 17.65 4.66
C SER A 125 -13.86 17.57 6.10
N PRO A 126 -14.86 18.37 6.48
CA PRO A 126 -15.52 18.23 7.76
C PRO A 126 -16.12 16.83 7.93
N TYR A 127 -15.89 16.21 9.07
CA TYR A 127 -16.46 14.90 9.37
C TYR A 127 -17.90 15.04 9.84
N ASP A 128 -18.80 14.29 9.21
CA ASP A 128 -20.17 14.18 9.67
C ASP A 128 -20.22 13.42 11.00
N TYR A 129 -20.75 14.06 12.04
CA TYR A 129 -20.86 13.44 13.36
C TYR A 129 -21.70 12.17 13.36
N GLU A 130 -22.81 12.16 12.61
CA GLU A 130 -23.67 10.99 12.50
C GLU A 130 -22.95 9.80 11.85
N GLN A 131 -22.16 10.07 10.82
CA GLN A 131 -21.40 9.06 10.10
C GLN A 131 -20.18 8.55 10.89
N TYR A 132 -19.42 9.45 11.52
CA TYR A 132 -18.14 9.09 12.14
C TYR A 132 -18.18 9.07 13.67
N ASN A 133 -19.27 9.49 14.28
CA ASN A 133 -19.42 9.63 15.73
C ASN A 133 -18.22 10.35 16.39
N THR A 134 -17.80 11.46 15.80
CA THR A 134 -16.59 12.16 16.21
C THR A 134 -16.72 13.68 16.08
N LEU A 135 -16.06 14.37 17.00
CA LEU A 135 -15.79 15.81 16.92
C LEU A 135 -14.35 16.09 16.48
N ALA A 136 -13.68 15.12 15.87
CA ALA A 136 -12.31 15.27 15.41
C ALA A 136 -12.21 16.39 14.37
N HIS A 137 -11.23 17.26 14.57
CA HIS A 137 -10.92 18.30 13.59
C HIS A 137 -10.05 17.70 12.48
N PRO A 138 -10.37 17.91 11.17
CA PRO A 138 -9.58 17.38 10.05
C PRO A 138 -8.08 17.66 10.14
N ASN A 139 -7.69 18.85 10.62
CA ASN A 139 -6.28 19.20 10.81
C ASN A 139 -5.56 18.34 11.86
N ALA A 140 -6.27 17.80 12.86
CA ALA A 140 -5.67 16.88 13.83
C ALA A 140 -5.31 15.54 13.19
N VAL A 141 -6.15 15.07 12.26
CA VAL A 141 -5.91 13.85 11.51
C VAL A 141 -4.77 14.04 10.51
N SER A 142 -4.86 15.04 9.62
CA SER A 142 -3.81 15.31 8.63
C SER A 142 -2.45 15.61 9.31
N GLY A 143 -2.42 16.47 10.32
CA GLY A 143 -1.18 16.77 11.04
C GLY A 143 -0.59 15.57 11.80
N THR A 144 -1.42 14.58 12.18
CA THR A 144 -0.90 13.33 12.73
C THR A 144 -0.21 12.50 11.64
N LEU A 145 -0.76 12.43 10.43
CA LEU A 145 -0.15 11.72 9.30
C LEU A 145 1.16 12.39 8.89
N ASP A 146 1.19 13.71 8.78
CA ASP A 146 2.41 14.48 8.49
C ASP A 146 3.50 14.22 9.54
N ALA A 147 3.11 14.17 10.83
CA ALA A 147 4.04 13.86 11.92
C ALA A 147 4.57 12.42 11.87
N LEU A 148 3.76 11.45 11.44
CA LEU A 148 4.19 10.06 11.25
C LEU A 148 5.22 9.96 10.12
N GLU A 149 4.96 10.59 9.00
CA GLU A 149 5.88 10.61 7.86
C GLU A 149 7.21 11.27 8.25
N ALA A 150 7.16 12.45 8.85
CA ALA A 150 8.35 13.19 9.26
C ALA A 150 9.16 12.45 10.35
N ARG A 151 8.49 11.83 11.33
CA ARG A 151 9.15 11.19 12.46
C ARG A 151 9.68 9.80 12.16
N TYR A 152 8.94 9.00 11.41
CA TYR A 152 9.24 7.59 11.21
C TYR A 152 9.62 7.24 9.77
N GLY A 153 9.55 8.20 8.83
CA GLY A 153 9.80 7.97 7.41
C GLY A 153 8.89 6.89 6.84
N ILE A 154 7.61 6.88 7.27
CA ILE A 154 6.59 5.97 6.74
C ILE A 154 5.80 6.73 5.69
N PRO A 155 5.95 6.42 4.40
CA PRO A 155 5.14 7.04 3.35
C PRO A 155 3.65 6.84 3.62
N VAL A 156 2.88 7.93 3.53
CA VAL A 156 1.43 7.91 3.59
C VAL A 156 0.88 7.91 2.17
N ILE A 157 0.16 6.87 1.81
CA ILE A 157 -0.41 6.69 0.48
C ILE A 157 -1.91 6.98 0.57
N TYR A 158 -2.31 8.16 0.15
CA TYR A 158 -3.71 8.52 -0.02
C TYR A 158 -4.27 7.85 -1.25
N THR A 159 -5.49 7.34 -1.17
CA THR A 159 -6.12 6.62 -2.28
C THR A 159 -7.52 7.16 -2.59
N SER A 160 -8.56 6.43 -2.26
CA SER A 160 -9.96 6.75 -2.53
C SER A 160 -10.85 5.99 -1.54
N ILE A 161 -12.07 6.44 -1.39
CA ILE A 161 -13.13 5.64 -0.75
C ILE A 161 -13.63 4.50 -1.65
N TYR A 162 -13.28 4.52 -2.93
CA TYR A 162 -13.64 3.49 -3.90
C TYR A 162 -12.68 2.30 -3.81
N ARG A 163 -13.11 1.24 -3.12
CA ARG A 163 -12.31 0.06 -2.79
C ARG A 163 -11.49 -0.53 -3.95
N PRO A 164 -11.98 -0.65 -5.19
CA PRO A 164 -11.18 -1.16 -6.30
C PRO A 164 -9.91 -0.36 -6.61
N LEU A 165 -9.94 0.97 -6.44
CA LEU A 165 -8.73 1.81 -6.61
C LEU A 165 -7.76 1.62 -5.46
N VAL A 166 -8.26 1.41 -4.24
CA VAL A 166 -7.41 1.12 -3.08
C VAL A 166 -6.67 -0.20 -3.27
N GLU A 167 -7.42 -1.24 -3.69
CA GLU A 167 -6.87 -2.56 -3.98
C GLU A 167 -5.84 -2.52 -5.11
N GLU A 168 -6.13 -1.78 -6.19
CA GLU A 168 -5.17 -1.55 -7.28
C GLU A 168 -3.88 -0.92 -6.77
N LYS A 169 -4.01 0.13 -5.94
CA LYS A 169 -2.84 0.80 -5.37
C LYS A 169 -2.01 -0.12 -4.49
N ALA A 170 -2.67 -0.94 -3.67
CA ALA A 170 -2.01 -1.95 -2.85
C ALA A 170 -1.29 -2.99 -3.73
N ALA A 171 -1.99 -3.55 -4.74
CA ALA A 171 -1.42 -4.52 -5.67
C ALA A 171 -0.20 -3.97 -6.42
N SER A 172 -0.32 -2.75 -6.94
CA SER A 172 0.78 -2.06 -7.63
C SER A 172 1.98 -1.84 -6.71
N TRP A 173 1.76 -1.37 -5.48
CA TRP A 173 2.81 -1.12 -4.51
C TRP A 173 3.54 -2.41 -4.13
N LEU A 174 2.81 -3.45 -3.76
CA LEU A 174 3.35 -4.77 -3.41
C LEU A 174 4.14 -5.39 -4.57
N SER A 175 3.54 -5.44 -5.76
CA SER A 175 4.17 -6.03 -6.94
C SER A 175 5.47 -5.31 -7.34
N LYS A 176 5.49 -3.97 -7.30
CA LYS A 176 6.69 -3.21 -7.65
C LYS A 176 7.81 -3.38 -6.63
N HIS A 177 7.51 -3.39 -5.34
CA HIS A 177 8.53 -3.63 -4.32
C HIS A 177 9.11 -5.04 -4.43
N PHE A 178 8.27 -6.04 -4.71
CA PHE A 178 8.73 -7.40 -5.01
C PHE A 178 9.63 -7.44 -6.24
N THR A 179 9.24 -6.77 -7.32
CA THR A 179 10.01 -6.74 -8.57
C THR A 179 11.42 -6.19 -8.33
N TYR A 180 11.53 -5.04 -7.66
CA TYR A 180 12.85 -4.44 -7.40
C TYR A 180 13.68 -5.22 -6.40
N TRP A 181 13.08 -5.83 -5.40
CA TRP A 181 13.75 -6.76 -4.50
C TRP A 181 14.27 -7.99 -5.25
N TYR A 182 13.43 -8.60 -6.07
CA TYR A 182 13.81 -9.77 -6.87
C TYR A 182 14.98 -9.47 -7.83
N LEU A 183 14.96 -8.31 -8.48
CA LEU A 183 16.06 -7.87 -9.34
C LEU A 183 17.35 -7.70 -8.56
N GLU A 184 17.30 -7.10 -7.39
CA GLU A 184 18.46 -6.89 -6.53
C GLU A 184 19.06 -8.22 -6.07
N GLU A 185 18.23 -9.14 -5.56
CA GLU A 185 18.65 -10.46 -5.11
C GLU A 185 19.24 -11.33 -6.24
N ASN A 186 18.84 -11.09 -7.48
CA ASN A 186 19.34 -11.82 -8.65
C ASN A 186 20.45 -11.09 -9.41
N GLY A 187 21.06 -10.07 -8.82
CA GLY A 187 22.24 -9.40 -9.35
C GLY A 187 21.96 -8.39 -10.47
N PHE A 188 20.70 -8.00 -10.71
CA PHE A 188 20.36 -6.96 -11.69
C PHE A 188 20.49 -5.53 -11.14
N GLY A 189 20.67 -5.41 -9.83
CA GLY A 189 20.70 -4.13 -9.14
C GLY A 189 19.30 -3.54 -8.94
N ARG A 190 19.21 -2.59 -8.03
CA ARG A 190 17.95 -1.93 -7.65
C ARG A 190 17.52 -0.86 -8.64
N VAL A 191 18.47 -0.19 -9.24
CA VAL A 191 18.23 0.94 -10.14
C VAL A 191 18.42 0.47 -11.57
N LEU A 192 17.37 0.57 -12.36
CA LEU A 192 17.46 0.39 -13.80
C LEU A 192 18.33 1.50 -14.40
N GLN A 193 19.18 1.14 -15.35
CA GLN A 193 20.01 2.09 -16.06
C GLN A 193 19.22 2.73 -17.20
N GLU A 194 19.68 3.87 -17.68
CA GLU A 194 19.15 4.48 -18.89
C GLU A 194 19.21 3.48 -20.05
N GLY A 195 18.08 3.22 -20.68
CA GLY A 195 17.93 2.21 -21.74
C GLY A 195 17.50 0.82 -21.29
N ASP A 196 17.26 0.61 -20.00
CA ASP A 196 16.68 -0.65 -19.47
C ASP A 196 15.14 -0.73 -19.62
N LEU A 197 14.49 0.35 -20.05
CA LEU A 197 13.03 0.47 -20.23
C LEU A 197 12.64 0.63 -21.68
#